data_05087f0d2349ae06e2cd25e57cf5b03d
#
_entry.id   05087f0d2349ae06e2cd25e57cf5b03d
#
_cell.length_a   1.000
_cell.length_b   1.000
_cell.length_c   1.000
_cell.angle_alpha   90.00
_cell.angle_beta   90.00
_cell.angle_gamma   90.00
#
_symmetry.space_group_name_H-M   'P 1'
#
loop_
_entity.id
_entity.type
_entity.pdbx_description
1 polymer ?
#
loop_
_entity_poly.entity_id
_entity_poly.type
_entity_poly.pdbx_seq_one_letter_code
_entity_poly.pdbx_strand_id
1 'polypeptide(L)'
;METFKDEIKNLKAITRVIAVGVLANFVILALLIPADSVGFHPTYGPITSILNFVIAFLTTGVLMGIYVVFDVKQTFDLSHMHNILFVSVTVQMIFSLGAVFNNYSVFETVLDADTVGAISGSFSNTIFFLYGMYIFLLVRTDKRRENLLSKRTQMIGTVFAGIIIPVQAATLFGLVPASIFPPLFVLGGVILYPLFIIGVGDAIGNHKVQEM
;
A
#
# COMPACT_ATOMS: atom_id res chain seq x y z
N MET A 1 -19.56 0.99 22.41
CA MET A 1 -20.01 0.13 21.30
C MET A 1 -20.48 0.91 20.08
N GLU A 2 -21.25 2.01 20.20
CA GLU A 2 -21.60 2.90 19.08
C GLU A 2 -20.38 3.55 18.40
N THR A 3 -19.42 4.05 19.18
CA THR A 3 -18.16 4.64 18.67
C THR A 3 -17.40 3.71 17.74
N PHE A 4 -17.28 2.44 18.05
CA PHE A 4 -16.56 1.48 17.22
C PHE A 4 -17.29 1.16 15.89
N LYS A 5 -18.64 1.15 15.90
CA LYS A 5 -19.44 0.98 14.66
C LYS A 5 -19.26 2.17 13.71
N ASP A 6 -19.15 3.38 14.25
CA ASP A 6 -18.94 4.58 13.43
C ASP A 6 -17.50 4.65 12.89
N GLU A 7 -16.51 4.19 13.66
CA GLU A 7 -15.12 4.07 13.20
C GLU A 7 -14.98 3.09 12.03
N ILE A 8 -15.65 1.93 12.09
CA ILE A 8 -15.64 0.96 10.97
C ILE A 8 -16.28 1.53 9.70
N LYS A 9 -17.39 2.30 9.81
CA LYS A 9 -17.97 2.98 8.65
C LYS A 9 -17.03 3.99 8.01
N ASN A 10 -16.23 4.67 8.83
CA ASN A 10 -15.23 5.62 8.35
C ASN A 10 -14.12 4.93 7.54
N LEU A 11 -13.80 3.66 7.82
CA LEU A 11 -12.80 2.91 7.05
C LEU A 11 -13.18 2.76 5.57
N LYS A 12 -14.48 2.68 5.25
CA LYS A 12 -14.95 2.70 3.86
C LYS A 12 -14.58 4.00 3.13
N ALA A 13 -14.69 5.14 3.80
CA ALA A 13 -14.27 6.43 3.23
C ALA A 13 -12.74 6.51 3.14
N ILE A 14 -12.03 6.04 4.17
CA ILE A 14 -10.58 6.03 4.23
C ILE A 14 -9.98 5.25 3.06
N THR A 15 -10.52 4.07 2.71
CA THR A 15 -10.00 3.29 1.57
C THR A 15 -10.14 4.02 0.24
N ARG A 16 -11.17 4.85 0.07
CA ARG A 16 -11.32 5.70 -1.11
C ARG A 16 -10.32 6.84 -1.13
N VAL A 17 -10.04 7.44 0.03
CA VAL A 17 -8.99 8.47 0.17
C VAL A 17 -7.62 7.89 -0.17
N ILE A 18 -7.31 6.68 0.30
CA ILE A 18 -6.07 5.97 -0.06
C ILE A 18 -6.00 5.77 -1.58
N ALA A 19 -7.08 5.27 -2.20
CA ALA A 19 -7.11 5.04 -3.64
C ALA A 19 -6.86 6.32 -4.45
N VAL A 20 -7.52 7.42 -4.08
CA VAL A 20 -7.31 8.74 -4.70
C VAL A 20 -5.88 9.23 -4.45
N GLY A 21 -5.35 9.06 -3.24
CA GLY A 21 -3.98 9.44 -2.90
C GLY A 21 -2.94 8.70 -3.74
N VAL A 22 -3.11 7.39 -3.95
CA VAL A 22 -2.23 6.59 -4.82
C VAL A 22 -2.26 7.09 -6.26
N LEU A 23 -3.46 7.39 -6.79
CA LEU A 23 -3.60 7.95 -8.13
C LEU A 23 -2.96 9.34 -8.24
N ALA A 24 -3.18 10.21 -7.26
CA ALA A 24 -2.59 11.55 -7.23
C ALA A 24 -1.05 11.48 -7.18
N ASN A 25 -0.51 10.60 -6.33
CA ASN A 25 0.93 10.38 -6.24
C ASN A 25 1.51 9.91 -7.58
N PHE A 26 0.83 8.98 -8.25
CA PHE A 26 1.25 8.53 -9.58
C PHE A 26 1.22 9.66 -10.62
N VAL A 27 0.17 10.47 -10.65
CA VAL A 27 0.07 11.62 -11.57
C VAL A 27 1.24 12.58 -11.34
N ILE A 28 1.57 12.89 -10.09
CA ILE A 28 2.71 13.76 -9.76
C ILE A 28 4.00 13.14 -10.26
N LEU A 29 4.26 11.87 -9.95
CA LEU A 29 5.49 11.17 -10.32
C LEU A 29 5.64 11.00 -11.84
N ALA A 30 4.54 10.70 -12.54
CA ALA A 30 4.60 10.36 -13.97
C ALA A 30 4.52 11.58 -14.90
N LEU A 31 3.84 12.66 -14.48
CA LEU A 31 3.55 13.80 -15.36
C LEU A 31 4.25 15.10 -14.95
N LEU A 32 4.59 15.25 -13.68
CA LEU A 32 5.15 16.50 -13.16
C LEU A 32 6.64 16.40 -12.83
N ILE A 33 7.17 15.19 -12.59
CA ILE A 33 8.59 14.98 -12.38
C ILE A 33 9.23 14.57 -13.72
N PRO A 34 10.23 15.31 -14.21
CA PRO A 34 10.94 14.93 -15.43
C PRO A 34 11.58 13.54 -15.30
N ALA A 35 11.51 12.75 -16.39
CA ALA A 35 11.99 11.36 -16.39
C ALA A 35 13.53 11.24 -16.21
N ASP A 36 14.25 12.31 -16.46
CA ASP A 36 15.71 12.44 -16.30
C ASP A 36 16.13 12.99 -14.94
N SER A 37 15.16 13.38 -14.09
CA SER A 37 15.47 13.79 -12.72
C SER A 37 15.84 12.58 -11.88
N VAL A 38 17.09 12.52 -11.48
CA VAL A 38 17.61 11.52 -10.55
C VAL A 38 17.45 12.07 -9.13
N GLY A 39 16.97 11.22 -8.22
CA GLY A 39 16.86 11.60 -6.83
C GLY A 39 15.56 12.32 -6.47
N PHE A 40 15.62 13.14 -5.43
CA PHE A 40 14.46 13.83 -4.85
C PHE A 40 14.20 15.17 -5.55
N HIS A 41 13.04 15.31 -6.19
CA HIS A 41 12.70 16.56 -6.88
C HIS A 41 12.39 17.68 -5.85
N PRO A 42 13.06 18.86 -5.93
CA PRO A 42 12.98 19.90 -4.89
C PRO A 42 11.55 20.42 -4.63
N THR A 43 10.74 20.51 -5.68
CA THR A 43 9.36 21.02 -5.57
C THR A 43 8.35 19.92 -5.27
N TYR A 44 8.40 18.81 -6.03
CA TYR A 44 7.39 17.76 -5.95
C TYR A 44 7.73 16.66 -4.95
N GLY A 45 9.02 16.50 -4.61
CA GLY A 45 9.47 15.53 -3.64
C GLY A 45 8.83 15.69 -2.25
N PRO A 46 8.79 16.90 -1.65
CA PRO A 46 8.09 17.14 -0.40
C PRO A 46 6.59 16.78 -0.48
N ILE A 47 5.94 17.13 -1.59
CA ILE A 47 4.50 16.85 -1.79
C ILE A 47 4.25 15.35 -1.85
N THR A 48 5.05 14.60 -2.64
CA THR A 48 4.92 13.14 -2.74
C THR A 48 5.25 12.46 -1.42
N SER A 49 6.21 12.97 -0.65
CA SER A 49 6.56 12.43 0.67
C SER A 49 5.45 12.65 1.70
N ILE A 50 4.82 13.83 1.74
CA ILE A 50 3.65 14.08 2.58
C ILE A 50 2.51 13.17 2.17
N LEU A 51 2.26 13.03 0.88
CA LEU A 51 1.20 12.17 0.37
C LEU A 51 1.45 10.70 0.73
N ASN A 52 2.67 10.21 0.58
CA ASN A 52 3.06 8.86 0.99
C ASN A 52 2.91 8.66 2.50
N PHE A 53 3.27 9.64 3.32
CA PHE A 53 3.04 9.59 4.75
C PHE A 53 1.55 9.45 5.09
N VAL A 54 0.69 10.28 4.48
CA VAL A 54 -0.76 10.23 4.69
C VAL A 54 -1.35 8.88 4.23
N ILE A 55 -0.95 8.39 3.06
CA ILE A 55 -1.39 7.09 2.54
C ILE A 55 -0.98 5.97 3.50
N ALA A 56 0.27 5.95 3.95
CA ALA A 56 0.77 4.94 4.88
C ALA A 56 0.04 5.00 6.22
N PHE A 57 -0.17 6.19 6.78
CA PHE A 57 -0.93 6.39 8.02
C PHE A 57 -2.36 5.85 7.90
N LEU A 58 -3.07 6.21 6.86
CA LEU A 58 -4.43 5.72 6.62
C LEU A 58 -4.47 4.21 6.38
N THR A 59 -3.44 3.66 5.73
CA THR A 59 -3.32 2.22 5.47
C THR A 59 -3.16 1.42 6.77
N THR A 60 -2.44 1.94 7.78
CA THR A 60 -2.37 1.26 9.09
C THR A 60 -3.74 1.12 9.72
N GLY A 61 -4.60 2.14 9.63
CA GLY A 61 -5.98 2.08 10.10
C GLY A 61 -6.82 1.03 9.35
N VAL A 62 -6.65 0.93 8.03
CA VAL A 62 -7.34 -0.09 7.22
C VAL A 62 -6.85 -1.50 7.58
N LEU A 63 -5.54 -1.69 7.79
CA LEU A 63 -4.99 -2.97 8.24
C LEU A 63 -5.58 -3.38 9.59
N MET A 64 -5.73 -2.45 10.53
CA MET A 64 -6.42 -2.74 11.81
C MET A 64 -7.87 -3.17 11.60
N GLY A 65 -8.60 -2.49 10.70
CA GLY A 65 -9.96 -2.89 10.32
C GLY A 65 -10.03 -4.29 9.71
N ILE A 66 -9.11 -4.61 8.81
CA ILE A 66 -9.00 -5.96 8.23
C ILE A 66 -8.72 -6.99 9.33
N TYR A 67 -7.80 -6.68 10.26
CA TYR A 67 -7.45 -7.58 11.36
C TYR A 67 -8.68 -8.02 12.16
N VAL A 68 -9.58 -7.07 12.46
CA VAL A 68 -10.78 -7.31 13.25
C VAL A 68 -11.88 -7.99 12.41
N VAL A 69 -12.21 -7.43 11.23
CA VAL A 69 -13.38 -7.85 10.44
C VAL A 69 -13.14 -9.22 9.78
N PHE A 70 -11.92 -9.51 9.33
CA PHE A 70 -11.57 -10.80 8.70
C PHE A 70 -11.01 -11.83 9.70
N ASP A 71 -11.06 -11.53 11.00
CA ASP A 71 -10.55 -12.39 12.08
C ASP A 71 -9.17 -13.00 11.76
N VAL A 72 -8.25 -12.12 11.35
CA VAL A 72 -6.92 -12.47 10.84
C VAL A 72 -6.15 -13.38 11.81
N LYS A 73 -6.36 -13.20 13.11
CA LYS A 73 -5.67 -13.96 14.18
C LYS A 73 -5.90 -15.48 14.10
N GLN A 74 -6.99 -15.93 13.50
CA GLN A 74 -7.31 -17.36 13.41
C GLN A 74 -6.51 -18.12 12.35
N THR A 75 -5.77 -17.42 11.48
CA THR A 75 -4.95 -18.04 10.45
C THR A 75 -3.50 -17.61 10.63
N PHE A 76 -2.64 -18.57 10.98
CA PHE A 76 -1.23 -18.30 11.31
C PHE A 76 -0.52 -17.53 10.17
N ASP A 77 -0.59 -18.04 8.93
CA ASP A 77 0.12 -17.44 7.79
C ASP A 77 -0.36 -16.00 7.53
N LEU A 78 -1.68 -15.78 7.56
CA LEU A 78 -2.24 -14.45 7.34
C LEU A 78 -1.91 -13.50 8.49
N SER A 79 -1.98 -13.97 9.74
CA SER A 79 -1.64 -13.17 10.92
C SER A 79 -0.16 -12.77 10.92
N HIS A 80 0.72 -13.71 10.59
CA HIS A 80 2.16 -13.42 10.52
C HIS A 80 2.47 -12.40 9.42
N MET A 81 1.93 -12.60 8.22
CA MET A 81 2.10 -11.66 7.12
C MET A 81 1.47 -10.30 7.40
N HIS A 82 0.34 -10.27 8.11
CA HIS A 82 -0.29 -9.03 8.55
C HIS A 82 0.64 -8.19 9.43
N ASN A 83 1.26 -8.83 10.42
CA ASN A 83 2.18 -8.15 11.33
C ASN A 83 3.42 -7.63 10.58
N ILE A 84 3.98 -8.42 9.66
CA ILE A 84 5.12 -7.97 8.83
C ILE A 84 4.72 -6.76 7.99
N LEU A 85 3.58 -6.81 7.32
CA LEU A 85 3.10 -5.70 6.50
C LEU A 85 2.80 -4.46 7.34
N PHE A 86 2.15 -4.62 8.49
CA PHE A 86 1.84 -3.51 9.39
C PHE A 86 3.11 -2.78 9.86
N VAL A 87 4.12 -3.53 10.29
CA VAL A 87 5.42 -2.97 10.67
C VAL A 87 6.08 -2.28 9.49
N SER A 88 6.07 -2.91 8.31
CA SER A 88 6.70 -2.33 7.10
C SER A 88 6.05 -1.03 6.67
N VAL A 89 4.71 -0.93 6.71
CA VAL A 89 3.98 0.30 6.39
C VAL A 89 4.27 1.39 7.44
N THR A 90 4.38 1.01 8.72
CA THR A 90 4.75 1.95 9.79
C THR A 90 6.16 2.50 9.59
N VAL A 91 7.11 1.66 9.22
CA VAL A 91 8.47 2.08 8.88
C VAL A 91 8.46 3.01 7.67
N GLN A 92 7.72 2.68 6.60
CA GLN A 92 7.56 3.55 5.43
C GLN A 92 7.01 4.93 5.82
N MET A 93 6.04 4.97 6.72
CA MET A 93 5.48 6.22 7.24
C MET A 93 6.56 7.10 7.88
N ILE A 94 7.42 6.52 8.72
CA ILE A 94 8.53 7.23 9.37
C ILE A 94 9.53 7.73 8.33
N PHE A 95 9.88 6.90 7.33
CA PHE A 95 10.77 7.31 6.24
C PHE A 95 10.21 8.45 5.40
N SER A 96 8.93 8.39 5.05
CA SER A 96 8.27 9.44 4.28
C SER A 96 8.28 10.77 5.03
N LEU A 97 8.04 10.73 6.34
CA LEU A 97 8.14 11.91 7.20
C LEU A 97 9.58 12.44 7.28
N GLY A 98 10.56 11.55 7.45
CA GLY A 98 11.98 11.88 7.44
C GLY A 98 12.42 12.56 6.14
N ALA A 99 11.92 12.07 4.99
CA ALA A 99 12.20 12.70 3.71
C ALA A 99 11.63 14.12 3.59
N VAL A 100 10.46 14.40 4.19
CA VAL A 100 9.92 15.77 4.28
C VAL A 100 10.85 16.67 5.08
N PHE A 101 11.30 16.22 6.25
CA PHE A 101 12.20 17.01 7.09
C PHE A 101 13.56 17.23 6.44
N ASN A 102 14.10 16.25 5.72
CA ASN A 102 15.38 16.37 5.03
C ASN A 102 15.35 17.48 3.96
N ASN A 103 14.23 17.66 3.27
CA ASN A 103 14.10 18.74 2.28
C ASN A 103 13.96 20.14 2.85
N TYR A 104 13.57 20.27 4.10
CA TYR A 104 13.46 21.58 4.77
C TYR A 104 14.76 21.99 5.48
N SER A 105 15.92 21.64 4.92
CA SER A 105 17.27 22.09 5.32
C SER A 105 17.78 21.64 6.69
N VAL A 106 17.06 20.84 7.43
CA VAL A 106 17.50 20.44 8.78
C VAL A 106 18.46 19.23 8.74
N PHE A 107 18.44 18.41 7.66
CA PHE A 107 19.22 17.17 7.54
C PHE A 107 20.16 17.12 6.32
N GLU A 108 20.31 18.20 5.57
CA GLU A 108 21.20 18.27 4.38
C GLU A 108 22.66 17.83 4.64
N THR A 109 23.04 17.72 5.90
CA THR A 109 24.41 17.34 6.30
C THR A 109 24.58 15.83 6.53
N VAL A 110 23.52 15.01 6.54
CA VAL A 110 23.61 13.62 7.00
C VAL A 110 23.39 12.60 5.87
N LEU A 111 22.44 12.85 4.95
CA LEU A 111 22.14 11.96 3.82
C LEU A 111 21.93 12.79 2.55
N ASP A 112 22.63 12.45 1.48
CA ASP A 112 22.39 13.05 0.17
C ASP A 112 21.05 12.57 -0.43
N ALA A 113 20.51 13.37 -1.35
CA ALA A 113 19.20 13.12 -2.00
C ALA A 113 19.18 11.78 -2.76
N ASP A 114 20.30 11.35 -3.33
CA ASP A 114 20.41 10.11 -4.09
C ASP A 114 20.32 8.90 -3.16
N THR A 115 21.02 8.96 -2.02
CA THR A 115 20.95 7.92 -0.97
C THR A 115 19.53 7.79 -0.41
N VAL A 116 18.86 8.91 -0.10
CA VAL A 116 17.46 8.89 0.37
C VAL A 116 16.52 8.32 -0.71
N GLY A 117 16.73 8.70 -1.96
CA GLY A 117 15.98 8.17 -3.10
C GLY A 117 16.15 6.66 -3.29
N ALA A 118 17.40 6.17 -3.21
CA ALA A 118 17.72 4.74 -3.34
C ALA A 118 17.09 3.91 -2.20
N ILE A 119 17.21 4.38 -0.95
CA ILE A 119 16.59 3.72 0.21
C ILE A 119 15.07 3.70 0.06
N SER A 120 14.45 4.83 -0.26
CA SER A 120 12.99 4.94 -0.44
C SER A 120 12.49 4.03 -1.56
N GLY A 121 13.19 3.97 -2.68
CA GLY A 121 12.87 3.09 -3.80
C GLY A 121 12.95 1.61 -3.44
N SER A 122 14.00 1.20 -2.73
CA SER A 122 14.18 -0.18 -2.25
C SER A 122 13.08 -0.57 -1.27
N PHE A 123 12.72 0.32 -0.35
CA PHE A 123 11.62 0.10 0.58
C PHE A 123 10.27 -0.04 -0.14
N SER A 124 9.99 0.83 -1.09
CA SER A 124 8.73 0.78 -1.85
C SER A 124 8.57 -0.54 -2.60
N ASN A 125 9.62 -1.02 -3.26
CA ASN A 125 9.61 -2.30 -3.96
C ASN A 125 9.35 -3.48 -3.01
N THR A 126 10.03 -3.50 -1.86
CA THR A 126 9.83 -4.54 -0.84
C THR A 126 8.39 -4.53 -0.31
N ILE A 127 7.84 -3.36 -0.01
CA ILE A 127 6.47 -3.21 0.49
C ILE A 127 5.47 -3.68 -0.56
N PHE A 128 5.65 -3.37 -1.84
CA PHE A 128 4.77 -3.88 -2.90
C PHE A 128 4.78 -5.40 -2.98
N PHE A 129 5.93 -6.04 -2.81
CA PHE A 129 6.01 -7.50 -2.70
C PHE A 129 5.21 -8.03 -1.51
N LEU A 130 5.37 -7.42 -0.34
CA LEU A 130 4.61 -7.78 0.87
C LEU A 130 3.10 -7.56 0.70
N TYR A 131 2.68 -6.50 0.04
CA TYR A 131 1.26 -6.30 -0.32
C TYR A 131 0.75 -7.43 -1.21
N GLY A 132 1.51 -7.83 -2.22
CA GLY A 132 1.16 -8.96 -3.09
C GLY A 132 0.92 -10.23 -2.29
N MET A 133 1.86 -10.60 -1.42
CA MET A 133 1.77 -11.78 -0.56
C MET A 133 0.58 -11.69 0.41
N TYR A 134 0.41 -10.55 1.06
CA TYR A 134 -0.69 -10.34 2.00
C TYR A 134 -2.06 -10.44 1.32
N ILE A 135 -2.24 -9.77 0.17
CA ILE A 135 -3.49 -9.79 -0.59
C ILE A 135 -3.80 -11.20 -1.07
N PHE A 136 -2.79 -11.95 -1.53
CA PHE A 136 -2.96 -13.36 -1.90
C PHE A 136 -3.49 -14.19 -0.73
N LEU A 137 -2.87 -14.07 0.44
CA LEU A 137 -3.29 -14.81 1.64
C LEU A 137 -4.66 -14.38 2.13
N LEU A 138 -4.97 -13.07 2.12
CA LEU A 138 -6.26 -12.54 2.51
C LEU A 138 -7.39 -13.09 1.62
N VAL A 139 -7.24 -13.00 0.30
CA VAL A 139 -8.23 -13.53 -0.65
C VAL A 139 -8.39 -15.04 -0.53
N ARG A 140 -7.29 -15.79 -0.35
CA ARG A 140 -7.33 -17.25 -0.17
C ARG A 140 -8.05 -17.62 1.13
N THR A 141 -7.80 -16.90 2.22
CA THR A 141 -8.43 -17.16 3.51
C THR A 141 -9.91 -16.81 3.48
N ASP A 142 -10.25 -15.64 2.90
CA ASP A 142 -11.64 -15.19 2.76
C ASP A 142 -12.49 -16.19 1.96
N LYS A 143 -11.97 -16.71 0.81
CA LYS A 143 -12.65 -17.74 0.02
C LYS A 143 -12.92 -19.04 0.78
N ARG A 144 -12.11 -19.36 1.77
CA ARG A 144 -12.22 -20.60 2.56
C ARG A 144 -13.14 -20.48 3.76
N ARG A 145 -13.41 -19.25 4.21
CA ARG A 145 -14.13 -19.00 5.46
C ARG A 145 -15.47 -18.29 5.20
N GLU A 146 -15.45 -16.99 5.21
CA GLU A 146 -16.67 -16.19 5.34
C GLU A 146 -17.14 -15.56 4.03
N ASN A 147 -16.24 -15.49 3.02
CA ASN A 147 -16.58 -14.92 1.71
C ASN A 147 -17.08 -13.47 1.81
N LEU A 148 -16.42 -12.67 2.67
CA LEU A 148 -16.77 -11.26 2.93
C LEU A 148 -16.47 -10.37 1.72
N LEU A 149 -15.40 -10.68 1.00
CA LEU A 149 -15.03 -9.98 -0.22
C LEU A 149 -15.97 -10.37 -1.37
N SER A 150 -16.43 -9.38 -2.13
CA SER A 150 -17.16 -9.67 -3.36
C SER A 150 -16.32 -10.50 -4.33
N LYS A 151 -16.95 -11.33 -5.18
CA LYS A 151 -16.26 -12.12 -6.22
C LYS A 151 -15.36 -11.25 -7.11
N ARG A 152 -15.80 -10.01 -7.41
CA ARG A 152 -15.01 -9.03 -8.17
C ARG A 152 -13.75 -8.62 -7.40
N THR A 153 -13.88 -8.30 -6.13
CA THR A 153 -12.73 -7.92 -5.28
C THR A 153 -11.73 -9.08 -5.14
N GLN A 154 -12.23 -10.30 -4.93
CA GLN A 154 -11.37 -11.49 -4.87
C GLN A 154 -10.62 -11.73 -6.19
N MET A 155 -11.28 -11.52 -7.35
CA MET A 155 -10.63 -11.62 -8.66
C MET A 155 -9.56 -10.55 -8.82
N ILE A 156 -9.87 -9.27 -8.52
CA ILE A 156 -8.91 -8.17 -8.60
C ILE A 156 -7.69 -8.45 -7.72
N GLY A 157 -7.88 -8.87 -6.47
CA GLY A 157 -6.80 -9.21 -5.55
C GLY A 157 -5.96 -10.40 -6.03
N THR A 158 -6.59 -11.42 -6.63
CA THR A 158 -5.88 -12.57 -7.21
C THR A 158 -5.01 -12.14 -8.39
N VAL A 159 -5.53 -11.31 -9.29
CA VAL A 159 -4.79 -10.80 -10.46
C VAL A 159 -3.66 -9.88 -10.01
N PHE A 160 -3.93 -8.97 -9.06
CA PHE A 160 -2.90 -8.12 -8.48
C PHE A 160 -1.73 -8.93 -7.92
N ALA A 161 -2.01 -9.90 -7.05
CA ALA A 161 -0.99 -10.75 -6.47
C ALA A 161 -0.22 -11.57 -7.52
N GLY A 162 -0.94 -12.12 -8.51
CA GLY A 162 -0.37 -12.87 -9.62
C GLY A 162 0.56 -12.07 -10.54
N ILE A 163 0.42 -10.75 -10.57
CA ILE A 163 1.32 -9.84 -11.28
C ILE A 163 2.46 -9.38 -10.37
N ILE A 164 2.13 -8.84 -9.21
CA ILE A 164 3.11 -8.14 -8.36
C ILE A 164 4.11 -9.11 -7.75
N ILE A 165 3.70 -10.27 -7.27
CA ILE A 165 4.63 -11.22 -6.64
C ILE A 165 5.74 -11.66 -7.61
N PRO A 166 5.43 -12.21 -8.81
CA PRO A 166 6.49 -12.64 -9.72
C PRO A 166 7.31 -11.47 -10.29
N VAL A 167 6.68 -10.32 -10.56
CA VAL A 167 7.40 -9.14 -11.07
C VAL A 167 8.40 -8.64 -10.03
N GLN A 168 8.00 -8.47 -8.78
CA GLN A 168 8.90 -8.01 -7.73
C GLN A 168 9.98 -9.05 -7.40
N ALA A 169 9.63 -10.32 -7.36
CA ALA A 169 10.61 -11.39 -7.19
C ALA A 169 11.64 -11.39 -8.32
N ALA A 170 11.20 -11.29 -9.58
CA ALA A 170 12.10 -11.23 -10.73
C ALA A 170 12.97 -9.95 -10.74
N THR A 171 12.46 -8.83 -10.27
CA THR A 171 13.22 -7.58 -10.11
C THR A 171 14.37 -7.75 -9.12
N LEU A 172 14.18 -8.48 -8.02
CA LEU A 172 15.24 -8.77 -7.05
C LEU A 172 16.43 -9.51 -7.68
N PHE A 173 16.18 -10.30 -8.73
CA PHE A 173 17.21 -11.03 -9.47
C PHE A 173 17.68 -10.34 -10.75
N GLY A 174 17.24 -9.10 -11.01
CA GLY A 174 17.58 -8.36 -12.23
C GLY A 174 17.01 -8.98 -13.52
N LEU A 175 15.96 -9.81 -13.42
CA LEU A 175 15.38 -10.55 -14.54
C LEU A 175 14.31 -9.78 -15.30
N VAL A 176 13.80 -8.66 -14.75
CA VAL A 176 12.75 -7.84 -15.38
C VAL A 176 13.41 -6.75 -16.23
N PRO A 177 13.19 -6.75 -17.56
CA PRO A 177 13.64 -5.65 -18.40
C PRO A 177 13.04 -4.32 -17.95
N ALA A 178 13.83 -3.25 -17.95
CA ALA A 178 13.41 -1.91 -17.56
C ALA A 178 12.17 -1.41 -18.35
N SER A 179 11.97 -1.87 -19.58
CA SER A 179 10.83 -1.51 -20.43
C SER A 179 9.51 -2.18 -20.00
N ILE A 180 9.55 -3.32 -19.33
CA ILE A 180 8.36 -4.09 -18.93
C ILE A 180 7.91 -3.71 -17.52
N PHE A 181 8.84 -3.30 -16.66
CA PHE A 181 8.53 -2.97 -15.26
C PHE A 181 7.48 -1.85 -15.12
N PRO A 182 7.60 -0.67 -15.79
CA PRO A 182 6.66 0.43 -15.61
C PRO A 182 5.20 0.05 -15.95
N PRO A 183 4.87 -0.55 -17.10
CA PRO A 183 3.48 -0.90 -17.39
C PRO A 183 2.89 -1.93 -16.43
N LEU A 184 3.69 -2.89 -15.95
CA LEU A 184 3.23 -3.86 -14.94
C LEU A 184 3.02 -3.21 -13.58
N PHE A 185 3.88 -2.26 -13.20
CA PHE A 185 3.73 -1.48 -11.98
C PHE A 185 2.48 -0.58 -12.03
N VAL A 186 2.22 0.08 -13.17
CA VAL A 186 1.01 0.88 -13.37
C VAL A 186 -0.24 0.01 -13.27
N LEU A 187 -0.28 -1.12 -13.95
CA LEU A 187 -1.41 -2.03 -13.89
C LEU A 187 -1.65 -2.54 -12.46
N GLY A 188 -0.62 -3.03 -11.79
CA GLY A 188 -0.72 -3.56 -10.44
C GLY A 188 -0.95 -2.46 -9.40
N GLY A 189 0.01 -1.55 -9.27
CA GLY A 189 0.04 -0.58 -8.17
C GLY A 189 -0.95 0.57 -8.33
N VAL A 190 -1.18 1.03 -9.56
CA VAL A 190 -2.00 2.23 -9.81
C VAL A 190 -3.46 1.89 -10.14
N ILE A 191 -3.72 0.74 -10.75
CA ILE A 191 -5.08 0.36 -11.15
C ILE A 191 -5.64 -0.71 -10.20
N LEU A 192 -5.00 -1.87 -10.12
CA LEU A 192 -5.57 -3.01 -9.39
C LEU A 192 -5.56 -2.81 -7.88
N TYR A 193 -4.50 -2.25 -7.31
CA TYR A 193 -4.41 -2.00 -5.87
C TYR A 193 -5.49 -1.04 -5.36
N PRO A 194 -5.70 0.16 -5.94
CA PRO A 194 -6.80 1.04 -5.55
C PRO A 194 -8.18 0.39 -5.67
N LEU A 195 -8.43 -0.35 -6.74
CA LEU A 195 -9.70 -1.08 -6.90
C LEU A 195 -9.89 -2.17 -5.85
N PHE A 196 -8.84 -2.87 -5.49
CA PHE A 196 -8.88 -3.88 -4.44
C PHE A 196 -9.15 -3.25 -3.07
N ILE A 197 -8.43 -2.18 -2.71
CA ILE A 197 -8.59 -1.55 -1.40
C ILE A 197 -9.97 -0.93 -1.21
N ILE A 198 -10.57 -0.38 -2.27
CA ILE A 198 -11.97 0.07 -2.27
C ILE A 198 -12.91 -1.10 -1.98
N GLY A 199 -12.71 -2.24 -2.64
CA GLY A 199 -13.51 -3.45 -2.42
C GLY A 199 -13.39 -4.00 -1.00
N VAL A 200 -12.20 -3.90 -0.40
CA VAL A 200 -11.99 -4.21 1.03
C VAL A 200 -12.77 -3.25 1.92
N GLY A 201 -12.70 -1.95 1.63
CA GLY A 201 -13.47 -0.94 2.36
C GLY A 201 -14.99 -1.17 2.30
N ASP A 202 -15.49 -1.60 1.13
CA ASP A 202 -16.90 -1.96 0.99
C ASP A 202 -17.26 -3.20 1.81
N ALA A 203 -16.40 -4.22 1.86
CA ALA A 203 -16.58 -5.41 2.69
C ALA A 203 -16.62 -5.05 4.18
N ILE A 204 -15.65 -4.25 4.64
CA ILE A 204 -15.60 -3.78 6.03
C ILE A 204 -16.84 -2.96 6.38
N GLY A 205 -17.22 -2.00 5.53
CA GLY A 205 -18.37 -1.11 5.80
C GLY A 205 -19.72 -1.81 5.75
N ASN A 206 -19.83 -2.94 5.05
CA ASN A 206 -21.05 -3.74 4.96
C ASN A 206 -21.10 -4.87 6.00
N HIS A 207 -19.99 -5.13 6.68
CA HIS A 207 -19.94 -6.16 7.71
C HIS A 207 -20.87 -5.77 8.86
N LYS A 208 -21.92 -6.56 9.06
CA LYS A 208 -22.75 -6.44 10.27
C LYS A 208 -21.90 -6.99 11.41
N VAL A 209 -21.41 -6.11 12.27
CA VAL A 209 -20.80 -6.53 13.53
C VAL A 209 -21.86 -7.36 14.25
N GLN A 210 -21.73 -8.67 14.17
CA GLN A 210 -22.56 -9.57 14.99
C GLN A 210 -22.22 -9.21 16.43
N GLU A 211 -23.26 -8.97 17.21
CA GLU A 211 -23.14 -8.69 18.63
C GLU A 211 -22.40 -9.90 19.27
N MET A 212 -21.17 -9.65 19.69
CA MET A 212 -20.48 -10.53 20.61
C MET A 212 -21.02 -10.33 22.01
#